data_00c566834e0e82399c404b9d6ca8a158
#
_entry.id   00c566834e0e82399c404b9d6ca8a158
#
_cell.length_a   1.000
_cell.length_b   1.000
_cell.length_c   1.000
_cell.angle_alpha   90.00
_cell.angle_beta   90.00
_cell.angle_gamma   90.00
#
_symmetry.space_group_name_H-M   'P 1'
#
loop_
_entity.id
_entity.type
_entity.pdbx_description
1 polymer ?
#
loop_
_entity_poly.entity_id
_entity_poly.type
_entity_poly.pdbx_seq_one_letter_code
_entity_poly.pdbx_strand_id
1 'polypeptide(L)'
;MNQLLHSFFMARNRFFTLMALCLIGTLQAQTFSIARVHYSGGGDWYSDPSSLSNLLTYVKENTPVSIYPEEVRIKLTDDNANQYPYLYLTGHGNLRFTDNEVIALRSILMNGGFLHADDNYGMDASFRREIKRVFPNKDLIHLPHDHPLFHIYYSLPKGLPKVHEHDNKPPQALALFEG
;
A
#
# COMPACT_ATOMS: atom_id res chain seq x y z
N MET A 1 54.61 34.40 8.71
CA MET A 1 53.29 34.66 8.03
C MET A 1 52.77 33.46 7.24
N ASN A 2 53.61 32.59 6.67
CA ASN A 2 53.16 31.45 5.85
C ASN A 2 52.63 30.21 6.63
N GLN A 3 53.01 30.01 7.90
CA GLN A 3 52.54 28.84 8.66
C GLN A 3 51.12 28.97 9.21
N LEU A 4 50.64 30.18 9.47
CA LEU A 4 49.28 30.44 9.93
C LEU A 4 48.25 30.24 8.81
N LEU A 5 48.58 30.58 7.55
CA LEU A 5 47.71 30.35 6.41
C LEU A 5 47.51 28.85 6.07
N HIS A 6 48.59 28.06 6.24
CA HIS A 6 48.51 26.60 6.01
C HIS A 6 47.62 25.87 7.04
N SER A 7 47.67 26.28 8.31
CA SER A 7 46.79 25.67 9.34
C SER A 7 45.32 26.05 9.17
N PHE A 8 45.02 27.27 8.68
CA PHE A 8 43.63 27.68 8.39
C PHE A 8 43.06 26.93 7.18
N PHE A 9 43.86 26.67 6.15
CA PHE A 9 43.42 25.92 4.95
C PHE A 9 43.16 24.43 5.25
N MET A 10 44.01 23.82 6.09
CA MET A 10 43.82 22.41 6.52
C MET A 10 42.62 22.23 7.46
N ALA A 11 42.34 23.17 8.36
CA ALA A 11 41.18 23.16 9.22
C ALA A 11 39.89 23.31 8.45
N ARG A 12 39.87 24.18 7.43
CA ARG A 12 38.71 24.42 6.56
C ARG A 12 38.36 23.20 5.70
N ASN A 13 39.36 22.52 5.14
CA ASN A 13 39.13 21.30 4.37
C ASN A 13 38.63 20.12 5.26
N ARG A 14 39.13 19.99 6.47
CA ARG A 14 38.67 18.96 7.43
C ARG A 14 37.22 19.21 7.86
N PHE A 15 36.81 20.48 8.01
CA PHE A 15 35.44 20.85 8.37
C PHE A 15 34.46 20.56 7.22
N PHE A 16 34.82 20.85 5.97
CA PHE A 16 34.02 20.49 4.80
C PHE A 16 33.95 18.99 4.57
N THR A 17 35.02 18.23 4.84
CA THR A 17 35.02 16.77 4.73
C THR A 17 34.15 16.11 5.82
N LEU A 18 34.18 16.62 7.05
CA LEU A 18 33.29 16.15 8.13
C LEU A 18 31.81 16.51 7.85
N MET A 19 31.54 17.70 7.32
CA MET A 19 30.18 18.12 6.98
C MET A 19 29.62 17.33 5.78
N ALA A 20 30.45 16.96 4.81
CA ALA A 20 30.06 16.07 3.71
C ALA A 20 29.84 14.62 4.17
N LEU A 21 30.56 14.12 5.17
CA LEU A 21 30.31 12.80 5.76
C LEU A 21 29.02 12.75 6.61
N CYS A 22 28.63 13.85 7.25
CA CYS A 22 27.37 13.91 8.02
C CYS A 22 26.13 14.01 7.10
N LEU A 23 26.28 14.37 5.82
CA LEU A 23 25.20 14.44 4.84
C LEU A 23 24.95 13.10 4.11
N ILE A 24 25.79 12.08 4.33
CA ILE A 24 25.44 10.70 4.00
C ILE A 24 24.53 10.21 5.14
N GLY A 25 23.38 10.87 5.28
CA GLY A 25 22.26 10.31 6.02
C GLY A 25 22.01 8.93 5.42
N THR A 26 22.10 7.91 6.26
CA THR A 26 21.70 6.57 5.90
C THR A 26 20.31 6.67 5.27
N LEU A 27 20.21 6.55 3.94
CA LEU A 27 18.96 6.16 3.31
C LEU A 27 18.67 4.78 3.89
N GLN A 28 18.03 4.76 5.04
CA GLN A 28 17.42 3.52 5.51
C GLN A 28 16.35 3.23 4.46
N ALA A 29 16.59 2.22 3.66
CA ALA A 29 15.55 1.68 2.80
C ALA A 29 14.33 1.42 3.70
N GLN A 30 13.29 2.20 3.51
CA GLN A 30 12.08 2.05 4.31
C GLN A 30 11.55 0.64 4.03
N THR A 31 11.53 -0.19 5.07
CA THR A 31 11.03 -1.55 4.97
C THR A 31 9.56 -1.47 4.64
N PHE A 32 9.18 -2.03 3.49
CA PHE A 32 7.80 -2.04 3.04
C PHE A 32 6.95 -2.95 3.92
N SER A 33 5.74 -2.53 4.25
CA SER A 33 4.77 -3.33 5.00
C SER A 33 3.38 -3.19 4.41
N ILE A 34 2.56 -4.22 4.58
CA ILE A 34 1.15 -4.21 4.21
C ILE A 34 0.32 -4.12 5.49
N ALA A 35 -0.59 -3.17 5.54
CA ALA A 35 -1.50 -3.00 6.65
C ALA A 35 -2.90 -3.50 6.31
N ARG A 36 -3.37 -4.53 7.02
CA ARG A 36 -4.76 -5.00 6.96
C ARG A 36 -5.67 -4.00 7.66
N VAL A 37 -6.69 -3.55 6.97
CA VAL A 37 -7.65 -2.59 7.48
C VAL A 37 -8.70 -3.29 8.35
N HIS A 38 -8.73 -2.93 9.62
CA HIS A 38 -9.81 -3.28 10.53
C HIS A 38 -10.91 -2.22 10.42
N TYR A 39 -11.85 -2.41 9.50
CA TYR A 39 -12.98 -1.50 9.31
C TYR A 39 -14.09 -1.76 10.33
N SER A 40 -14.91 -0.73 10.64
CA SER A 40 -15.81 -0.75 11.78
C SER A 40 -17.12 -1.47 11.55
N GLY A 41 -17.65 -1.48 10.32
CA GLY A 41 -19.00 -1.96 10.06
C GLY A 41 -19.13 -3.02 8.97
N GLY A 42 -20.00 -3.97 9.18
CA GLY A 42 -20.29 -5.08 8.25
C GLY A 42 -19.11 -6.04 8.10
N GLY A 43 -19.24 -7.06 7.31
CA GLY A 43 -18.19 -7.95 6.89
C GLY A 43 -17.22 -8.51 7.95
N ASP A 44 -16.31 -9.33 7.50
CA ASP A 44 -15.31 -10.01 8.30
C ASP A 44 -13.88 -9.64 7.84
N TRP A 45 -13.42 -8.43 8.16
CA TRP A 45 -12.09 -7.90 7.82
C TRP A 45 -10.92 -8.85 8.15
N TYR A 46 -11.16 -9.80 9.05
CA TYR A 46 -10.20 -10.81 9.53
C TYR A 46 -10.22 -12.11 8.74
N SER A 47 -11.01 -12.19 7.67
CA SER A 47 -11.06 -13.38 6.82
C SER A 47 -9.70 -13.62 6.15
N ASP A 48 -9.45 -14.87 5.75
CA ASP A 48 -8.19 -15.33 5.15
C ASP A 48 -6.94 -14.94 5.97
N PRO A 49 -6.86 -15.40 7.22
CA PRO A 49 -5.84 -14.94 8.17
C PRO A 49 -4.40 -15.24 7.75
N SER A 50 -4.20 -16.20 6.84
CA SER A 50 -2.87 -16.54 6.31
C SER A 50 -2.51 -15.83 5.00
N SER A 51 -3.44 -15.12 4.36
CA SER A 51 -3.25 -14.57 3.02
C SER A 51 -2.07 -13.59 2.95
N LEU A 52 -2.04 -12.59 3.83
CA LEU A 52 -0.97 -11.61 3.86
C LEU A 52 0.37 -12.19 4.33
N SER A 53 0.38 -13.06 5.33
CA SER A 53 1.62 -13.71 5.78
C SER A 53 2.25 -14.55 4.67
N ASN A 54 1.45 -15.25 3.90
CA ASN A 54 1.93 -16.02 2.75
C ASN A 54 2.43 -15.08 1.64
N LEU A 55 1.70 -13.99 1.33
CA LEU A 55 2.14 -12.99 0.34
C LEU A 55 3.46 -12.33 0.75
N LEU A 56 3.58 -11.89 2.00
CA LEU A 56 4.78 -11.24 2.51
C LEU A 56 5.99 -12.18 2.48
N THR A 57 5.80 -13.45 2.86
CA THR A 57 6.84 -14.48 2.74
C THR A 57 7.26 -14.66 1.29
N TYR A 58 6.29 -14.79 0.38
CA TYR A 58 6.58 -14.95 -1.05
C TYR A 58 7.35 -13.76 -1.62
N VAL A 59 6.94 -12.53 -1.32
CA VAL A 59 7.63 -11.31 -1.78
C VAL A 59 9.06 -11.27 -1.27
N LYS A 60 9.28 -11.58 0.01
CA LYS A 60 10.60 -11.63 0.63
C LYS A 60 11.55 -12.63 -0.04
N GLU A 61 11.03 -13.80 -0.42
CA GLU A 61 11.83 -14.89 -0.99
C GLU A 61 12.09 -14.72 -2.49
N ASN A 62 11.20 -14.05 -3.21
CA ASN A 62 11.19 -14.04 -4.67
C ASN A 62 11.46 -12.66 -5.29
N THR A 63 11.63 -11.61 -4.50
CA THR A 63 11.88 -10.26 -5.01
C THR A 63 12.98 -9.55 -4.20
N PRO A 64 13.62 -8.52 -4.76
CA PRO A 64 14.59 -7.71 -4.02
C PRO A 64 13.93 -6.70 -3.06
N VAL A 65 12.62 -6.70 -2.90
CA VAL A 65 11.90 -5.75 -2.04
C VAL A 65 12.19 -6.06 -0.58
N SER A 66 12.73 -5.07 0.16
CA SER A 66 12.86 -5.17 1.61
C SER A 66 11.48 -5.06 2.25
N ILE A 67 10.98 -6.15 2.79
CA ILE A 67 9.62 -6.24 3.33
C ILE A 67 9.65 -6.67 4.79
N TYR A 68 8.77 -6.06 5.60
CA TYR A 68 8.48 -6.53 6.94
C TYR A 68 7.64 -7.81 6.86
N PRO A 69 8.08 -8.91 7.46
CA PRO A 69 7.50 -10.24 7.20
C PRO A 69 6.14 -10.50 7.85
N GLU A 70 5.68 -9.60 8.71
CA GLU A 70 4.44 -9.76 9.45
C GLU A 70 3.38 -8.77 8.94
N GLU A 71 2.12 -9.20 8.91
CA GLU A 71 1.03 -8.27 8.64
C GLU A 71 0.87 -7.29 9.80
N VAL A 72 0.61 -6.04 9.46
CA VAL A 72 0.19 -5.03 10.42
C VAL A 72 -1.33 -4.91 10.37
N ARG A 73 -1.97 -4.71 11.51
CA ARG A 73 -3.43 -4.47 11.59
C ARG A 73 -3.67 -3.07 12.10
N ILE A 74 -4.46 -2.31 11.37
CA ILE A 74 -4.76 -0.91 11.71
C ILE A 74 -6.25 -0.63 11.56
N LYS A 75 -6.73 0.35 12.34
CA LYS A 75 -7.95 1.09 11.99
C LYS A 75 -7.56 2.29 11.14
N LEU A 76 -8.40 2.65 10.19
CA LEU A 76 -8.15 3.84 9.35
C LEU A 76 -8.01 5.13 10.16
N THR A 77 -8.60 5.15 11.36
CA THR A 77 -8.59 6.28 12.29
C THR A 77 -7.44 6.26 13.31
N ASP A 78 -6.53 5.28 13.25
CA ASP A 78 -5.36 5.27 14.12
C ASP A 78 -4.39 6.40 13.72
N ASP A 79 -3.74 7.02 14.71
CA ASP A 79 -2.83 8.16 14.49
C ASP A 79 -1.67 7.86 13.54
N ASN A 80 -1.27 6.58 13.47
CA ASN A 80 -0.18 6.11 12.64
C ASN A 80 -0.63 5.46 11.32
N ALA A 81 -1.92 5.49 10.99
CA ALA A 81 -2.45 4.83 9.78
C ALA A 81 -1.79 5.32 8.48
N ASN A 82 -1.44 6.61 8.41
CA ASN A 82 -0.76 7.23 7.27
C ASN A 82 0.70 6.79 7.07
N GLN A 83 1.28 6.05 8.02
CA GLN A 83 2.63 5.48 7.88
C GLN A 83 2.66 4.23 6.99
N TYR A 84 1.49 3.67 6.69
CA TYR A 84 1.36 2.46 5.88
C TYR A 84 0.86 2.81 4.47
N PRO A 85 1.76 2.87 3.49
CA PRO A 85 1.39 3.27 2.13
C PRO A 85 0.57 2.20 1.39
N TYR A 86 0.61 0.94 1.84
CA TYR A 86 -0.17 -0.15 1.26
C TYR A 86 -1.19 -0.66 2.27
N LEU A 87 -2.46 -0.40 1.96
CA LEU A 87 -3.60 -0.88 2.72
C LEU A 87 -4.21 -2.11 2.03
N TYR A 88 -4.50 -3.15 2.81
CA TYR A 88 -5.21 -4.33 2.34
C TYR A 88 -6.56 -4.44 3.05
N LEU A 89 -7.61 -4.56 2.28
CA LEU A 89 -8.98 -4.69 2.75
C LEU A 89 -9.58 -5.94 2.13
N THR A 90 -10.14 -6.81 2.97
CA THR A 90 -10.80 -8.03 2.52
C THR A 90 -12.03 -8.32 3.37
N GLY A 91 -12.84 -9.25 2.95
CA GLY A 91 -13.98 -9.76 3.71
C GLY A 91 -15.10 -10.29 2.84
N HIS A 92 -16.13 -10.76 3.54
CA HIS A 92 -17.41 -11.18 2.95
C HIS A 92 -18.50 -10.17 3.32
N GLY A 93 -19.49 -10.01 2.46
CA GLY A 93 -20.71 -9.31 2.78
C GLY A 93 -20.62 -7.79 2.81
N ASN A 94 -21.30 -7.17 3.76
CA ASN A 94 -21.62 -5.75 3.68
C ASN A 94 -20.63 -4.87 4.42
N LEU A 95 -19.58 -4.43 3.73
CA LEU A 95 -18.65 -3.40 4.21
C LEU A 95 -19.39 -2.06 4.48
N ARG A 96 -19.06 -1.42 5.60
CA ARG A 96 -19.52 -0.07 5.92
C ARG A 96 -18.46 0.73 6.66
N PHE A 97 -18.10 1.90 6.14
CA PHE A 97 -17.22 2.85 6.81
C PHE A 97 -18.02 3.88 7.63
N THR A 98 -17.49 4.25 8.76
CA THR A 98 -17.89 5.48 9.46
C THR A 98 -17.47 6.72 8.66
N ASP A 99 -18.03 7.89 8.96
CA ASP A 99 -17.62 9.13 8.28
C ASP A 99 -16.15 9.48 8.56
N ASN A 100 -15.65 9.19 9.76
CA ASN A 100 -14.24 9.38 10.09
C ASN A 100 -13.32 8.44 9.30
N GLU A 101 -13.72 7.18 9.08
CA GLU A 101 -12.97 6.24 8.23
C GLU A 101 -12.95 6.69 6.77
N VAL A 102 -14.05 7.23 6.25
CA VAL A 102 -14.10 7.80 4.89
C VAL A 102 -13.12 8.96 4.74
N ILE A 103 -13.10 9.88 5.71
CA ILE A 103 -12.18 11.03 5.70
C ILE A 103 -10.72 10.55 5.79
N ALA A 104 -10.44 9.64 6.72
CA ALA A 104 -9.10 9.10 6.93
C ALA A 104 -8.58 8.35 5.68
N LEU A 105 -9.40 7.45 5.11
CA LEU A 105 -9.03 6.72 3.90
C LEU A 105 -8.76 7.64 2.73
N ARG A 106 -9.63 8.66 2.50
CA ARG A 106 -9.39 9.68 1.49
C ARG A 106 -8.05 10.37 1.70
N SER A 107 -7.75 10.79 2.93
CA SER A 107 -6.49 11.46 3.25
C SER A 107 -5.29 10.58 2.95
N ILE A 108 -5.31 9.30 3.34
CA ILE A 108 -4.21 8.37 3.09
C ILE A 108 -4.00 8.21 1.57
N LEU A 109 -5.07 7.96 0.81
CA LEU A 109 -4.98 7.72 -0.63
C LEU A 109 -4.54 8.98 -1.41
N MET A 110 -5.02 10.16 -1.02
CA MET A 110 -4.60 11.44 -1.62
C MET A 110 -3.13 11.79 -1.33
N ASN A 111 -2.53 11.22 -0.29
CA ASN A 111 -1.12 11.39 0.06
C ASN A 111 -0.23 10.26 -0.50
N GLY A 112 -0.67 9.58 -1.55
CA GLY A 112 0.12 8.54 -2.24
C GLY A 112 -0.05 7.14 -1.69
N GLY A 113 -1.05 6.90 -0.83
CA GLY A 113 -1.40 5.55 -0.37
C GLY A 113 -2.05 4.72 -1.48
N PHE A 114 -1.98 3.41 -1.33
CA PHE A 114 -2.60 2.43 -2.21
C PHE A 114 -3.55 1.53 -1.41
N LEU A 115 -4.77 1.33 -1.89
CA LEU A 115 -5.73 0.39 -1.33
C LEU A 115 -5.90 -0.81 -2.26
N HIS A 116 -5.57 -2.00 -1.76
CA HIS A 116 -5.92 -3.28 -2.37
C HIS A 116 -7.18 -3.81 -1.67
N ALA A 117 -8.27 -3.86 -2.39
CA ALA A 117 -9.51 -4.47 -1.90
C ALA A 117 -9.73 -5.81 -2.59
N ASP A 118 -9.87 -6.84 -1.78
CA ASP A 118 -10.06 -8.23 -2.21
C ASP A 118 -11.43 -8.72 -1.75
N ASP A 119 -12.35 -8.85 -2.71
CA ASP A 119 -13.71 -9.36 -2.45
C ASP A 119 -13.69 -10.89 -2.45
N ASN A 120 -13.72 -11.48 -1.27
CA ASN A 120 -13.84 -12.92 -1.15
C ASN A 120 -15.20 -13.43 -1.67
N TYR A 121 -16.26 -12.75 -1.31
CA TYR A 121 -17.60 -12.93 -1.89
C TYR A 121 -18.61 -11.95 -1.28
N GLY A 122 -19.33 -11.24 -2.18
CA GLY A 122 -20.49 -10.43 -1.79
C GLY A 122 -20.15 -9.05 -1.22
N MET A 123 -18.89 -8.61 -1.26
CA MET A 123 -18.48 -7.29 -0.81
C MET A 123 -18.60 -6.23 -1.92
N ASP A 124 -18.58 -6.60 -3.21
CA ASP A 124 -18.50 -5.69 -4.36
C ASP A 124 -19.49 -4.51 -4.28
N ALA A 125 -20.77 -4.79 -4.09
CA ALA A 125 -21.79 -3.74 -4.05
C ALA A 125 -21.58 -2.74 -2.91
N SER A 126 -21.19 -3.24 -1.73
CA SER A 126 -20.92 -2.41 -0.57
C SER A 126 -19.61 -1.66 -0.71
N PHE A 127 -18.57 -2.28 -1.26
CA PHE A 127 -17.30 -1.62 -1.55
C PHE A 127 -17.48 -0.45 -2.53
N ARG A 128 -18.21 -0.63 -3.62
CA ARG A 128 -18.52 0.45 -4.56
C ARG A 128 -19.25 1.60 -3.91
N ARG A 129 -20.21 1.31 -3.04
CA ARG A 129 -20.93 2.34 -2.28
C ARG A 129 -19.97 3.12 -1.37
N GLU A 130 -19.12 2.43 -0.63
CA GLU A 130 -18.20 3.07 0.32
C GLU A 130 -17.08 3.84 -0.41
N ILE A 131 -16.50 3.29 -1.47
CA ILE A 131 -15.45 4.00 -2.23
C ILE A 131 -16.02 5.24 -2.95
N LYS A 132 -17.31 5.23 -3.32
CA LYS A 132 -17.98 6.43 -3.85
C LYS A 132 -18.16 7.52 -2.80
N ARG A 133 -18.26 7.18 -1.52
CA ARG A 133 -18.19 8.17 -0.42
C ARG A 133 -16.79 8.74 -0.26
N VAL A 134 -15.76 7.91 -0.46
CA VAL A 134 -14.35 8.36 -0.44
C VAL A 134 -14.07 9.29 -1.63
N PHE A 135 -14.47 8.93 -2.84
CA PHE A 135 -14.25 9.69 -4.08
C PHE A 135 -15.56 9.91 -4.84
N PRO A 136 -16.38 10.91 -4.46
CA PRO A 136 -17.72 11.10 -5.03
C PRO A 136 -17.74 11.33 -6.56
N ASN A 137 -16.67 11.91 -7.10
CA ASN A 137 -16.57 12.31 -8.50
C ASN A 137 -15.76 11.31 -9.36
N LYS A 138 -15.38 10.16 -8.81
CA LYS A 138 -14.61 9.14 -9.51
C LYS A 138 -15.39 7.83 -9.58
N ASP A 139 -15.11 7.04 -10.59
CA ASP A 139 -15.67 5.72 -10.76
C ASP A 139 -14.58 4.66 -10.87
N LEU A 140 -14.89 3.45 -10.43
CA LEU A 140 -14.06 2.29 -10.67
C LEU A 140 -14.13 1.91 -12.15
N ILE A 141 -12.99 1.76 -12.79
CA ILE A 141 -12.87 1.34 -14.18
C ILE A 141 -12.33 -0.07 -14.28
N HIS A 142 -12.79 -0.81 -15.25
CA HIS A 142 -12.22 -2.12 -15.57
C HIS A 142 -10.81 -1.98 -16.12
N LEU A 143 -9.89 -2.79 -15.58
CA LEU A 143 -8.55 -2.93 -16.15
C LEU A 143 -8.62 -3.91 -17.33
N PRO A 144 -8.22 -3.49 -18.53
CA PRO A 144 -8.17 -4.38 -19.69
C PRO A 144 -7.05 -5.42 -19.50
N HIS A 145 -7.16 -6.58 -20.16
CA HIS A 145 -6.24 -7.70 -19.97
C HIS A 145 -4.79 -7.40 -20.41
N ASP A 146 -4.56 -6.39 -21.23
CA ASP A 146 -3.25 -5.89 -21.63
C ASP A 146 -2.66 -4.85 -20.67
N HIS A 147 -3.39 -4.54 -19.59
CA HIS A 147 -2.89 -3.60 -18.58
C HIS A 147 -1.60 -4.14 -17.93
N PRO A 148 -0.56 -3.29 -17.72
CA PRO A 148 0.73 -3.71 -17.14
C PRO A 148 0.62 -4.52 -15.84
N LEU A 149 -0.38 -4.28 -15.02
CA LEU A 149 -0.63 -5.03 -13.79
C LEU A 149 -0.64 -6.54 -14.00
N PHE A 150 -1.16 -7.02 -15.14
CA PHE A 150 -1.25 -8.44 -15.45
C PHE A 150 0.04 -9.04 -16.01
N HIS A 151 1.08 -8.22 -16.24
CA HIS A 151 2.30 -8.63 -16.93
C HIS A 151 3.58 -8.19 -16.21
N ILE A 152 3.48 -7.47 -15.10
CA ILE A 152 4.65 -6.89 -14.43
C ILE A 152 5.56 -7.94 -13.77
N TYR A 153 5.02 -9.04 -13.32
CA TYR A 153 5.76 -10.15 -12.71
C TYR A 153 5.37 -11.50 -13.33
N TYR A 154 4.09 -11.83 -13.29
CA TYR A 154 3.54 -12.98 -14.01
C TYR A 154 2.90 -12.52 -15.32
N SER A 155 2.81 -13.42 -16.29
CA SER A 155 2.02 -13.18 -17.50
C SER A 155 0.63 -13.77 -17.31
N LEU A 156 -0.36 -12.91 -17.15
CA LEU A 156 -1.78 -13.26 -16.98
C LEU A 156 -2.61 -12.72 -18.16
N PRO A 157 -2.43 -13.26 -19.39
CA PRO A 157 -3.02 -12.69 -20.60
C PRO A 157 -4.55 -12.77 -20.65
N LYS A 158 -5.16 -13.53 -19.74
CA LYS A 158 -6.61 -13.65 -19.59
C LYS A 158 -7.14 -12.90 -18.36
N GLY A 159 -6.30 -12.06 -17.72
CA GLY A 159 -6.62 -11.37 -16.47
C GLY A 159 -6.46 -12.29 -15.26
N LEU A 160 -7.11 -11.92 -14.15
CA LEU A 160 -7.00 -12.64 -12.88
C LEU A 160 -7.54 -14.07 -13.00
N PRO A 161 -6.90 -15.06 -12.33
CA PRO A 161 -7.45 -16.40 -12.19
C PRO A 161 -8.68 -16.37 -11.27
N LYS A 162 -9.68 -17.18 -11.58
CA LYS A 162 -10.80 -17.40 -10.67
C LYS A 162 -10.40 -18.47 -9.65
N VAL A 163 -10.40 -18.10 -8.38
CA VAL A 163 -9.99 -18.97 -7.27
C VAL A 163 -11.19 -19.60 -6.59
N HIS A 164 -12.29 -18.84 -6.41
CA HIS A 164 -13.52 -19.32 -5.77
C HIS A 164 -14.66 -19.41 -6.79
N GLU A 165 -15.43 -20.48 -6.71
CA GLU A 165 -16.54 -20.80 -7.60
C GLU A 165 -17.90 -20.50 -6.93
N HIS A 166 -18.14 -19.24 -6.57
CA HIS A 166 -19.43 -18.82 -5.97
C HIS A 166 -20.48 -18.43 -7.00
N ASP A 167 -20.05 -18.04 -8.19
CA ASP A 167 -20.91 -17.71 -9.32
C ASP A 167 -20.20 -18.04 -10.65
N ASN A 168 -20.95 -17.97 -11.76
CA ASN A 168 -20.39 -18.24 -13.10
C ASN A 168 -19.77 -17.00 -13.75
N LYS A 169 -19.54 -15.91 -12.99
CA LYS A 169 -18.95 -14.70 -13.54
C LYS A 169 -17.42 -14.78 -13.52
N PRO A 170 -16.74 -14.19 -14.52
CA PRO A 170 -15.29 -14.08 -14.48
C PRO A 170 -14.85 -13.13 -13.37
N PRO A 171 -13.63 -13.30 -12.83
CA PRO A 171 -13.05 -12.36 -11.90
C PRO A 171 -12.84 -11.01 -12.58
N GLN A 172 -12.96 -9.94 -11.82
CA GLN A 172 -12.83 -8.58 -12.31
C GLN A 172 -11.68 -7.87 -11.60
N ALA A 173 -10.83 -7.20 -12.36
CA ALA A 173 -9.90 -6.24 -11.80
C ALA A 173 -10.41 -4.82 -12.09
N LEU A 174 -10.62 -4.07 -11.04
CA LEU A 174 -11.13 -2.70 -11.11
C LEU A 174 -10.13 -1.76 -10.46
N ALA A 175 -10.00 -0.56 -10.99
CA ALA A 175 -9.14 0.45 -10.41
C ALA A 175 -9.83 1.81 -10.37
N LEU A 176 -9.41 2.64 -9.42
CA LEU A 176 -9.69 4.06 -9.37
C LEU A 176 -8.35 4.78 -9.24
N PHE A 177 -8.12 5.77 -10.08
CA PHE A 177 -6.89 6.56 -10.07
C PHE A 177 -7.19 7.98 -9.58
N GLU A 178 -6.37 8.45 -8.63
CA GLU A 178 -6.37 9.80 -8.12
C GLU A 178 -4.93 10.33 -8.16
N GLY A 179 -4.68 11.37 -8.95
CA GLY A 179 -3.33 11.92 -9.13
C GLY A 179 -3.18 12.57 -10.48
#